data_aa3c23a0fe72c6f84391a3fb208a3e9d
#
_entry.id   aa3c23a0fe72c6f84391a3fb208a3e9d
#
_cell.length_a   1.000
_cell.length_b   1.000
_cell.length_c   1.000
_cell.angle_alpha   90.00
_cell.angle_beta   90.00
_cell.angle_gamma   90.00
#
_symmetry.space_group_name_H-M   'P 1'
#
loop_
_entity.id
_entity.type
_entity.pdbx_description
1 polymer ?
#
loop_
_entity_poly.entity_id
_entity_poly.type
_entity_poly.pdbx_seq_one_letter_code
_entity_poly.pdbx_strand_id
1 'polypeptide(L)'
;DEILPTITRAIQQNNPSALSALLSTLIILIDLFNNELSISLLHTKWTGLKKTVLEIPFSTAQIKVDMGDSRKLGCNSGEATLLITSPPYINVFNYHQKYRRSVEALGYDVLAIAKNEFGSNRKNRGNRLLTVIQYCIDMALSIKEAMRACCQNARMIYVVGRESNVLGYSFCNSRLIFEIATEIFQLPFLLRQERAFKNRFGQMIYEDILHFKNAQTEKFLSEEDIEDAARSIAVRILSEKAQMYPDSKNIELIFEAIERAENVNRSEG
;
A
#
# COMPACT_ATOMS: atom_id res chain seq x y z
N ASP A 1 32.73 7.97 -11.67
CA ASP A 1 31.84 6.78 -11.49
C ASP A 1 32.10 5.99 -10.19
N GLU A 2 32.97 6.48 -9.28
CA GLU A 2 33.27 5.79 -8.01
C GLU A 2 32.37 6.20 -6.82
N ILE A 3 31.52 7.21 -6.98
CA ILE A 3 30.74 7.76 -5.86
C ILE A 3 29.74 6.73 -5.32
N LEU A 4 28.91 6.15 -6.19
CA LEU A 4 27.89 5.19 -5.77
C LEU A 4 28.48 3.91 -5.17
N PRO A 5 29.50 3.26 -5.77
CA PRO A 5 30.18 2.12 -5.15
C PRO A 5 30.80 2.45 -3.79
N THR A 6 31.33 3.65 -3.62
CA THR A 6 31.88 4.08 -2.33
C THR A 6 30.81 4.21 -1.26
N ILE A 7 29.66 4.84 -1.58
CA ILE A 7 28.55 4.97 -0.62
C ILE A 7 27.95 3.60 -0.29
N THR A 8 27.71 2.74 -1.26
CA THR A 8 27.15 1.40 -1.02
C THR A 8 28.09 0.53 -0.19
N ARG A 9 29.40 0.61 -0.41
CA ARG A 9 30.40 -0.04 0.44
C ARG A 9 30.36 0.48 1.88
N ALA A 10 30.26 1.80 2.06
CA ALA A 10 30.14 2.40 3.39
C ALA A 10 28.85 1.96 4.12
N ILE A 11 27.75 1.82 3.40
CA ILE A 11 26.50 1.27 3.96
C ILE A 11 26.71 -0.16 4.46
N GLN A 12 27.30 -1.02 3.63
CA GLN A 12 27.53 -2.44 3.97
C GLN A 12 28.46 -2.59 5.18
N GLN A 13 29.53 -1.81 5.23
CA GLN A 13 30.51 -1.84 6.33
C GLN A 13 29.96 -1.35 7.67
N ASN A 14 28.92 -0.50 7.65
CA ASN A 14 28.34 0.11 8.83
C ASN A 14 26.93 -0.43 9.19
N ASN A 15 26.46 -1.48 8.55
CA ASN A 15 25.14 -2.02 8.78
C ASN A 15 25.14 -3.03 9.97
N PRO A 16 24.18 -2.96 10.93
CA PRO A 16 23.20 -1.90 11.09
C PRO A 16 23.72 -0.71 11.93
N SER A 17 23.56 0.50 11.43
CA SER A 17 23.91 1.72 12.19
C SER A 17 23.10 2.93 11.72
N ALA A 18 23.09 3.98 12.52
CA ALA A 18 22.48 5.26 12.13
C ALA A 18 23.12 5.83 10.85
N LEU A 19 24.43 5.63 10.66
CA LEU A 19 25.12 6.07 9.45
C LEU A 19 24.64 5.31 8.21
N SER A 20 24.49 3.98 8.28
CA SER A 20 24.00 3.18 7.15
C SER A 20 22.56 3.58 6.78
N ALA A 21 21.71 3.86 7.77
CA ALA A 21 20.34 4.33 7.54
C ALA A 21 20.33 5.72 6.85
N LEU A 22 21.17 6.66 7.29
CA LEU A 22 21.28 7.97 6.67
C LEU A 22 21.80 7.90 5.24
N LEU A 23 22.82 7.08 4.97
CA LEU A 23 23.39 6.90 3.63
C LEU A 23 22.41 6.21 2.69
N SER A 24 21.66 5.21 3.17
CA SER A 24 20.59 4.56 2.40
C SER A 24 19.49 5.55 2.05
N THR A 25 19.05 6.36 3.01
CA THR A 25 18.07 7.42 2.79
C THR A 25 18.59 8.44 1.76
N LEU A 26 19.86 8.79 1.82
CA LEU A 26 20.49 9.71 0.86
C LEU A 26 20.42 9.16 -0.57
N ILE A 27 20.72 7.87 -0.79
CA ILE A 27 20.63 7.22 -2.11
C ILE A 27 19.18 7.28 -2.64
N ILE A 28 18.17 7.04 -1.78
CA ILE A 28 16.77 7.16 -2.18
C ILE A 28 16.41 8.60 -2.55
N LEU A 29 16.86 9.59 -1.77
CA LEU A 29 16.59 11.02 -2.02
C LEU A 29 17.26 11.56 -3.29
N ILE A 30 18.36 10.96 -3.73
CA ILE A 30 19.04 11.29 -4.99
C ILE A 30 18.14 10.90 -6.18
N ASP A 31 17.38 9.81 -6.06
CA ASP A 31 16.53 9.30 -7.14
C ASP A 31 17.32 9.07 -8.44
N LEU A 32 18.12 8.04 -8.46
CA LEU A 32 19.02 7.68 -9.56
C LEU A 32 18.32 7.39 -10.89
N PHE A 33 16.98 7.31 -10.91
CA PHE A 33 16.21 7.17 -12.15
C PHE A 33 16.06 8.53 -12.86
N ASN A 34 15.81 9.59 -12.09
CA ASN A 34 15.52 10.91 -12.63
C ASN A 34 16.73 11.85 -12.61
N ASN A 35 17.82 11.47 -11.94
CA ASN A 35 18.99 12.32 -11.77
C ASN A 35 20.29 11.56 -12.04
N GLU A 36 21.24 12.26 -12.63
CA GLU A 36 22.62 11.81 -12.66
C GLU A 36 23.32 12.12 -11.34
N LEU A 37 24.06 11.15 -10.83
CA LEU A 37 24.79 11.30 -9.58
C LEU A 37 25.98 12.25 -9.76
N SER A 38 25.97 13.35 -9.04
CA SER A 38 27.08 14.32 -8.99
C SER A 38 27.40 14.71 -7.56
N ILE A 39 28.60 15.18 -7.32
CA ILE A 39 29.04 15.69 -5.99
C ILE A 39 28.12 16.84 -5.53
N SER A 40 27.77 17.74 -6.43
CA SER A 40 26.86 18.86 -6.12
C SER A 40 25.47 18.39 -5.68
N LEU A 41 24.88 17.44 -6.41
CA LEU A 41 23.58 16.84 -6.05
C LEU A 41 23.66 16.11 -4.70
N LEU A 42 24.72 15.33 -4.50
CA LEU A 42 24.98 14.61 -3.26
C LEU A 42 25.03 15.59 -2.07
N HIS A 43 25.83 16.68 -2.20
CA HIS A 43 25.95 17.68 -1.16
C HIS A 43 24.60 18.36 -0.86
N THR A 44 23.84 18.72 -1.90
CA THR A 44 22.52 19.33 -1.76
C THR A 44 21.55 18.42 -1.02
N LYS A 45 21.48 17.15 -1.42
CA LYS A 45 20.58 16.17 -0.78
C LYS A 45 21.01 15.85 0.65
N TRP A 46 22.33 15.73 0.89
CA TRP A 46 22.88 15.52 2.24
C TRP A 46 22.55 16.68 3.18
N THR A 47 22.74 17.91 2.71
CA THR A 47 22.43 19.11 3.51
C THR A 47 20.94 19.17 3.85
N GLY A 48 20.06 18.87 2.89
CA GLY A 48 18.63 18.77 3.13
C GLY A 48 18.26 17.67 4.13
N LEU A 49 18.83 16.48 3.96
CA LEU A 49 18.61 15.35 4.88
C LEU A 49 19.07 15.70 6.31
N LYS A 50 20.26 16.25 6.45
CA LYS A 50 20.81 16.69 7.75
C LYS A 50 19.87 17.71 8.41
N LYS A 51 19.40 18.71 7.67
CA LYS A 51 18.44 19.69 8.18
C LYS A 51 17.16 19.01 8.69
N THR A 52 16.57 18.13 7.87
CA THR A 52 15.34 17.40 8.25
C THR A 52 15.55 16.59 9.54
N VAL A 53 16.67 15.87 9.66
CA VAL A 53 16.95 15.06 10.86
C VAL A 53 17.10 15.94 12.11
N LEU A 54 17.72 17.11 11.97
CA LEU A 54 17.87 18.04 13.09
C LEU A 54 16.56 18.73 13.50
N GLU A 55 15.58 18.80 12.61
CA GLU A 55 14.26 19.38 12.84
C GLU A 55 13.23 18.35 13.36
N ILE A 56 13.54 17.05 13.33
CA ILE A 56 12.66 16.01 13.87
C ILE A 56 12.54 16.18 15.39
N PRO A 57 11.32 16.25 15.95
CA PRO A 57 11.12 16.34 17.38
C PRO A 57 11.72 15.13 18.10
N PHE A 58 12.44 15.38 19.20
CA PHE A 58 12.94 14.30 20.02
C PHE A 58 11.80 13.61 20.76
N SER A 59 11.85 12.28 20.82
CA SER A 59 10.92 11.45 21.57
C SER A 59 11.66 10.42 22.42
N THR A 60 11.20 10.19 23.63
CA THR A 60 11.67 9.10 24.49
C THR A 60 10.92 7.79 24.26
N ALA A 61 9.89 7.81 23.39
CA ALA A 61 9.15 6.59 23.05
C ALA A 61 10.04 5.59 22.32
N GLN A 62 9.86 4.32 22.64
CA GLN A 62 10.53 3.26 21.89
C GLN A 62 9.94 3.20 20.46
N ILE A 63 10.80 3.36 19.46
CA ILE A 63 10.42 3.29 18.06
C ILE A 63 10.99 2.00 17.49
N LYS A 64 10.12 1.16 16.90
CA LYS A 64 10.50 -0.05 16.19
C LYS A 64 10.07 0.10 14.72
N VAL A 65 10.98 -0.19 13.81
CA VAL A 65 10.72 -0.14 12.37
C VAL A 65 11.04 -1.51 11.78
N ASP A 66 10.03 -2.17 11.28
CA ASP A 66 10.15 -3.49 10.66
C ASP A 66 9.73 -3.42 9.19
N MET A 67 10.38 -4.20 8.33
CA MET A 67 9.91 -4.48 6.98
C MET A 67 9.10 -5.79 7.01
N GLY A 68 7.90 -5.78 6.46
CA GLY A 68 7.06 -6.96 6.46
C GLY A 68 5.85 -6.85 5.55
N ASP A 69 5.13 -7.95 5.44
CA ASP A 69 3.85 -8.02 4.74
C ASP A 69 2.73 -7.62 5.71
N SER A 70 1.87 -6.69 5.30
CA SER A 70 0.73 -6.24 6.11
C SER A 70 -0.34 -7.33 6.33
N ARG A 71 -0.28 -8.43 5.60
CA ARG A 71 -1.11 -9.62 5.81
C ARG A 71 -0.54 -10.55 6.88
N LYS A 72 0.69 -10.29 7.35
CA LYS A 72 1.39 -11.06 8.40
C LYS A 72 2.37 -10.16 9.15
N LEU A 73 1.86 -9.39 10.10
CA LEU A 73 2.67 -8.48 10.92
C LEU A 73 3.51 -9.24 11.95
N GLY A 74 4.73 -8.78 12.18
CA GLY A 74 5.65 -9.35 13.16
C GLY A 74 5.40 -8.93 14.62
N CYS A 75 4.22 -8.39 14.94
CA CYS A 75 3.84 -8.00 16.32
C CYS A 75 2.95 -9.04 16.99
N ASN A 76 2.87 -9.00 18.31
CA ASN A 76 1.99 -9.88 19.05
C ASN A 76 0.52 -9.49 18.87
N SER A 77 -0.38 -10.43 19.18
CA SER A 77 -1.82 -10.18 19.14
C SER A 77 -2.24 -9.21 20.25
N GLY A 78 -3.09 -8.25 19.90
CA GLY A 78 -3.70 -7.34 20.87
C GLY A 78 -2.77 -6.26 21.44
N GLU A 79 -1.59 -6.02 20.86
CA GLU A 79 -0.63 -5.01 21.36
C GLU A 79 -1.00 -3.58 20.96
N ALA A 80 -1.52 -3.38 19.76
CA ALA A 80 -1.76 -2.05 19.23
C ALA A 80 -3.07 -1.45 19.76
N THR A 81 -3.01 -0.26 20.33
CA THR A 81 -4.19 0.51 20.76
C THR A 81 -4.71 1.45 19.69
N LEU A 82 -3.87 1.74 18.68
CA LEU A 82 -4.18 2.57 17.53
C LEU A 82 -3.46 2.03 16.30
N LEU A 83 -4.19 1.90 15.20
CA LEU A 83 -3.64 1.63 13.87
C LEU A 83 -3.93 2.82 12.96
N ILE A 84 -2.89 3.32 12.29
CA ILE A 84 -3.02 4.33 11.25
C ILE A 84 -2.26 3.82 10.03
N THR A 85 -2.93 3.73 8.90
CA THR A 85 -2.33 3.24 7.66
C THR A 85 -2.87 3.97 6.44
N SER A 86 -2.03 4.06 5.40
CA SER A 86 -2.43 4.44 4.05
C SER A 86 -2.12 3.26 3.14
N PRO A 87 -3.07 2.32 2.94
CA PRO A 87 -2.86 1.16 2.10
C PRO A 87 -2.64 1.58 0.64
N PRO A 88 -2.03 0.72 -0.19
CA PRO A 88 -1.89 0.99 -1.60
C PRO A 88 -3.27 1.16 -2.25
N TYR A 89 -3.32 1.93 -3.36
CA TYR A 89 -4.54 2.15 -4.14
C TYR A 89 -4.55 1.24 -5.36
N ILE A 90 -5.73 0.86 -5.83
CA ILE A 90 -5.86 -0.01 -6.98
C ILE A 90 -5.24 0.64 -8.21
N ASN A 91 -4.26 -0.01 -8.84
CA ASN A 91 -3.67 0.35 -10.13
C ASN A 91 -3.14 1.81 -10.24
N VAL A 92 -2.91 2.51 -9.12
CA VAL A 92 -2.46 3.92 -9.15
C VAL A 92 -0.96 4.03 -9.23
N PHE A 93 -0.21 3.20 -8.51
CA PHE A 93 1.23 3.26 -8.44
C PHE A 93 1.87 1.89 -8.68
N ASN A 94 2.85 1.88 -9.56
CA ASN A 94 3.84 0.81 -9.61
C ASN A 94 4.93 1.14 -8.58
N TYR A 95 4.71 0.81 -7.32
CA TYR A 95 5.64 1.14 -6.24
C TYR A 95 7.05 0.59 -6.49
N HIS A 96 7.14 -0.61 -7.09
CA HIS A 96 8.40 -1.22 -7.49
C HIS A 96 9.18 -0.45 -8.57
N GLN A 97 8.55 0.49 -9.29
CA GLN A 97 9.23 1.32 -10.28
C GLN A 97 9.75 2.64 -9.69
N LYS A 98 9.10 3.11 -8.63
CA LYS A 98 9.48 4.35 -7.98
C LYS A 98 10.80 4.16 -7.25
N TYR A 99 11.76 5.03 -7.52
CA TYR A 99 13.11 4.94 -6.97
C TYR A 99 13.86 3.62 -7.28
N ARG A 100 13.40 2.87 -8.30
CA ARG A 100 13.91 1.54 -8.59
C ARG A 100 15.43 1.45 -8.62
N ARG A 101 16.10 2.32 -9.39
CA ARG A 101 17.58 2.31 -9.49
C ARG A 101 18.26 2.56 -8.15
N SER A 102 17.71 3.44 -7.33
CA SER A 102 18.21 3.71 -5.98
C SER A 102 18.04 2.51 -5.06
N VAL A 103 16.89 1.83 -5.13
CA VAL A 103 16.59 0.65 -4.30
C VAL A 103 17.43 -0.56 -4.74
N GLU A 104 17.57 -0.79 -6.05
CA GLU A 104 18.45 -1.83 -6.59
C GLU A 104 19.93 -1.58 -6.24
N ALA A 105 20.37 -0.31 -6.24
CA ALA A 105 21.72 0.06 -5.79
C ALA A 105 21.98 -0.27 -4.30
N LEU A 106 20.93 -0.34 -3.48
CA LEU A 106 21.00 -0.79 -2.09
C LEU A 106 20.99 -2.33 -1.93
N GLY A 107 20.90 -3.07 -3.04
CA GLY A 107 20.93 -4.54 -3.06
C GLY A 107 19.57 -5.22 -2.96
N TYR A 108 18.45 -4.50 -3.07
CA TYR A 108 17.11 -5.09 -3.03
C TYR A 108 16.67 -5.61 -4.40
N ASP A 109 16.09 -6.83 -4.44
CA ASP A 109 15.42 -7.35 -5.63
C ASP A 109 14.01 -6.77 -5.74
N VAL A 110 13.91 -5.63 -6.41
CA VAL A 110 12.63 -4.92 -6.60
C VAL A 110 11.64 -5.74 -7.42
N LEU A 111 12.10 -6.62 -8.30
CA LEU A 111 11.21 -7.43 -9.14
C LEU A 111 10.58 -8.59 -8.36
N ALA A 112 11.29 -9.17 -7.40
CA ALA A 112 10.73 -10.14 -6.48
C ALA A 112 9.65 -9.48 -5.60
N ILE A 113 9.95 -8.30 -5.04
CA ILE A 113 8.99 -7.54 -4.21
C ILE A 113 7.72 -7.17 -5.00
N ALA A 114 7.87 -6.84 -6.29
CA ALA A 114 6.73 -6.44 -7.14
C ALA A 114 5.64 -7.51 -7.31
N LYS A 115 5.93 -8.77 -7.02
CA LYS A 115 4.92 -9.86 -7.06
C LYS A 115 4.01 -9.84 -5.84
N ASN A 116 4.48 -9.25 -4.76
CA ASN A 116 3.82 -9.19 -3.46
C ASN A 116 3.00 -7.90 -3.26
N GLU A 117 3.10 -6.94 -4.19
CA GLU A 117 2.38 -5.67 -4.11
C GLU A 117 0.87 -5.87 -4.27
N PHE A 118 0.10 -5.30 -3.35
CA PHE A 118 -1.36 -5.25 -3.42
C PHE A 118 -1.82 -4.53 -4.68
N GLY A 119 -2.81 -5.10 -5.36
CA GLY A 119 -3.37 -4.49 -6.55
C GLY A 119 -2.34 -4.28 -7.67
N SER A 120 -1.25 -5.05 -7.67
CA SER A 120 -0.23 -5.00 -8.72
C SER A 120 -0.79 -5.51 -10.04
N ASN A 121 -0.73 -4.67 -11.06
CA ASN A 121 -1.16 -5.05 -12.41
C ASN A 121 -0.15 -5.95 -13.14
N ARG A 122 0.95 -6.32 -12.51
CA ARG A 122 2.02 -7.09 -13.14
C ARG A 122 1.60 -8.54 -13.42
N LYS A 123 0.85 -9.15 -12.51
CA LYS A 123 0.30 -10.50 -12.65
C LYS A 123 -0.86 -10.52 -13.66
N ASN A 124 -1.65 -9.45 -13.71
CA ASN A 124 -2.91 -9.34 -14.46
C ASN A 124 -2.78 -8.47 -15.72
N ARG A 125 -1.65 -8.56 -16.46
CA ARG A 125 -1.37 -7.69 -17.61
C ARG A 125 -2.39 -7.81 -18.74
N GLY A 126 -2.98 -8.98 -18.93
CA GLY A 126 -4.00 -9.20 -19.97
C GLY A 126 -5.33 -8.53 -19.64
N ASN A 127 -5.73 -8.57 -18.36
CA ASN A 127 -6.97 -7.94 -17.89
C ASN A 127 -6.74 -7.31 -16.51
N ARG A 128 -6.56 -5.99 -16.49
CA ARG A 128 -6.30 -5.24 -15.25
C ARG A 128 -7.49 -5.21 -14.28
N LEU A 129 -8.69 -5.57 -14.71
CA LEU A 129 -9.85 -5.63 -13.82
C LEU A 129 -9.75 -6.79 -12.84
N LEU A 130 -8.99 -7.86 -13.17
CA LEU A 130 -8.62 -8.91 -12.21
C LEU A 130 -7.82 -8.37 -11.02
N THR A 131 -7.12 -7.24 -11.19
CA THR A 131 -6.41 -6.56 -10.10
C THR A 131 -7.35 -6.01 -9.04
N VAL A 132 -8.60 -5.67 -9.40
CA VAL A 132 -9.61 -5.21 -8.44
C VAL A 132 -9.97 -6.36 -7.48
N ILE A 133 -10.15 -7.56 -8.02
CA ILE A 133 -10.46 -8.77 -7.23
C ILE A 133 -9.30 -9.11 -6.30
N GLN A 134 -8.07 -9.18 -6.85
CA GLN A 134 -6.88 -9.43 -6.06
C GLN A 134 -6.70 -8.41 -4.93
N TYR A 135 -6.93 -7.13 -5.23
CA TYR A 135 -6.85 -6.06 -4.23
C TYR A 135 -7.84 -6.26 -3.08
N CYS A 136 -9.08 -6.65 -3.37
CA CYS A 136 -10.08 -6.91 -2.33
C CYS A 136 -9.64 -8.07 -1.42
N ILE A 137 -9.09 -9.15 -1.99
CA ILE A 137 -8.58 -10.29 -1.24
C ILE A 137 -7.42 -9.86 -0.33
N ASP A 138 -6.41 -9.19 -0.90
CA ASP A 138 -5.23 -8.73 -0.15
C ASP A 138 -5.62 -7.75 0.97
N MET A 139 -6.55 -6.83 0.71
CA MET A 139 -7.05 -5.89 1.71
C MET A 139 -7.83 -6.59 2.83
N ALA A 140 -8.65 -7.58 2.50
CA ALA A 140 -9.37 -8.34 3.52
C ALA A 140 -8.41 -9.09 4.45
N LEU A 141 -7.39 -9.74 3.91
CA LEU A 141 -6.36 -10.41 4.71
C LEU A 141 -5.54 -9.41 5.56
N SER A 142 -5.24 -8.23 5.02
CA SER A 142 -4.55 -7.17 5.76
C SER A 142 -5.42 -6.62 6.89
N ILE A 143 -6.73 -6.45 6.70
CA ILE A 143 -7.66 -6.02 7.75
C ILE A 143 -7.78 -7.09 8.83
N LYS A 144 -7.88 -8.39 8.47
CA LYS A 144 -7.83 -9.51 9.42
C LYS A 144 -6.61 -9.42 10.32
N GLU A 145 -5.43 -9.25 9.72
CA GLU A 145 -4.18 -9.18 10.46
C GLU A 145 -4.07 -7.91 11.30
N ALA A 146 -4.56 -6.78 10.81
CA ALA A 146 -4.66 -5.55 11.59
C ALA A 146 -5.57 -5.72 12.82
N MET A 147 -6.70 -6.42 12.68
CA MET A 147 -7.59 -6.75 13.81
C MET A 147 -6.88 -7.63 14.85
N ARG A 148 -6.09 -8.62 14.40
CA ARG A 148 -5.29 -9.47 15.30
C ARG A 148 -4.26 -8.65 16.08
N ALA A 149 -3.56 -7.75 15.42
CA ALA A 149 -2.53 -6.90 16.02
C ALA A 149 -3.10 -5.89 17.01
N CYS A 150 -4.32 -5.42 16.77
CA CYS A 150 -4.99 -4.41 17.58
C CYS A 150 -5.68 -5.04 18.80
N CYS A 151 -5.59 -4.37 19.96
CA CYS A 151 -6.40 -4.74 21.12
C CYS A 151 -7.90 -4.49 20.86
N GLN A 152 -8.74 -5.07 21.69
CA GLN A 152 -10.18 -4.81 21.65
C GLN A 152 -10.45 -3.32 21.86
N ASN A 153 -11.35 -2.77 21.08
CA ASN A 153 -11.71 -1.35 21.04
C ASN A 153 -10.62 -0.41 20.50
N ALA A 154 -9.50 -0.91 20.02
CA ALA A 154 -8.49 -0.10 19.33
C ALA A 154 -9.12 0.68 18.16
N ARG A 155 -8.63 1.87 17.90
CA ARG A 155 -9.02 2.65 16.74
C ARG A 155 -8.20 2.27 15.52
N MET A 156 -8.87 1.97 14.42
CA MET A 156 -8.24 1.63 13.14
C MET A 156 -8.58 2.72 12.13
N ILE A 157 -7.55 3.39 11.60
CA ILE A 157 -7.70 4.54 10.71
C ILE A 157 -7.04 4.21 9.36
N TYR A 158 -7.85 4.28 8.30
CA TYR A 158 -7.41 4.06 6.92
C TYR A 158 -7.49 5.36 6.13
N VAL A 159 -6.34 5.85 5.66
CA VAL A 159 -6.26 7.05 4.81
C VAL A 159 -6.12 6.60 3.36
N VAL A 160 -7.10 6.88 2.53
CA VAL A 160 -7.15 6.37 1.15
C VAL A 160 -7.49 7.47 0.14
N GLY A 161 -6.81 7.44 -1.00
CA GLY A 161 -7.23 8.25 -2.14
C GLY A 161 -8.64 7.86 -2.55
N ARG A 162 -9.49 8.87 -2.83
CA ARG A 162 -10.93 8.63 -3.06
C ARG A 162 -11.17 7.65 -4.20
N GLU A 163 -10.49 7.84 -5.33
CA GLU A 163 -10.76 7.09 -6.55
C GLU A 163 -9.48 6.63 -7.24
N SER A 164 -9.59 5.47 -7.88
CA SER A 164 -8.59 4.91 -8.77
C SER A 164 -9.22 4.58 -10.11
N ASN A 165 -8.50 4.77 -11.21
CA ASN A 165 -8.96 4.42 -12.54
C ASN A 165 -8.31 3.11 -13.02
N VAL A 166 -9.14 2.16 -13.45
CA VAL A 166 -8.70 0.91 -14.06
C VAL A 166 -9.38 0.77 -15.42
N LEU A 167 -8.63 0.87 -16.50
CA LEU A 167 -9.12 0.76 -17.88
C LEU A 167 -10.30 1.69 -18.22
N GLY A 168 -10.35 2.88 -17.61
CA GLY A 168 -11.40 3.86 -17.84
C GLY A 168 -12.54 3.81 -16.81
N TYR A 169 -12.60 2.78 -15.98
CA TYR A 169 -13.58 2.71 -14.89
C TYR A 169 -13.02 3.30 -13.60
N SER A 170 -13.80 4.19 -12.97
CA SER A 170 -13.46 4.73 -11.65
C SER A 170 -13.91 3.78 -10.55
N PHE A 171 -13.01 3.46 -9.62
CA PHE A 171 -13.27 2.66 -8.42
C PHE A 171 -13.05 3.52 -7.19
N CYS A 172 -14.05 3.55 -6.31
CA CYS A 172 -13.96 4.26 -5.04
C CYS A 172 -13.23 3.39 -4.02
N ASN A 173 -11.95 3.70 -3.74
CA ASN A 173 -11.13 2.92 -2.82
C ASN A 173 -11.69 2.91 -1.39
N SER A 174 -12.24 4.03 -0.93
CA SER A 174 -12.83 4.11 0.41
C SER A 174 -14.07 3.24 0.54
N ARG A 175 -14.88 3.11 -0.53
CA ARG A 175 -16.03 2.20 -0.55
C ARG A 175 -15.56 0.74 -0.43
N LEU A 176 -14.54 0.35 -1.18
CA LEU A 176 -14.01 -1.03 -1.13
C LEU A 176 -13.55 -1.40 0.28
N ILE A 177 -12.77 -0.53 0.92
CA ILE A 177 -12.30 -0.78 2.29
C ILE A 177 -13.47 -0.78 3.28
N PHE A 178 -14.42 0.13 3.12
CA PHE A 178 -15.61 0.19 3.97
C PHE A 178 -16.43 -1.11 3.87
N GLU A 179 -16.74 -1.58 2.66
CA GLU A 179 -17.53 -2.80 2.47
C GLU A 179 -16.79 -4.04 3.00
N ILE A 180 -15.47 -4.16 2.74
CA ILE A 180 -14.65 -5.25 3.31
C ILE A 180 -14.68 -5.23 4.84
N ALA A 181 -14.45 -4.07 5.45
CA ALA A 181 -14.38 -3.93 6.91
C ALA A 181 -15.75 -4.22 7.58
N THR A 182 -16.84 -3.77 6.97
CA THR A 182 -18.18 -3.86 7.58
C THR A 182 -18.93 -5.13 7.21
N GLU A 183 -18.82 -5.63 5.99
CA GLU A 183 -19.57 -6.82 5.55
C GLU A 183 -18.86 -8.12 5.94
N ILE A 184 -17.53 -8.19 5.82
CA ILE A 184 -16.77 -9.40 6.16
C ILE A 184 -16.52 -9.47 7.68
N PHE A 185 -16.01 -8.37 8.26
CA PHE A 185 -15.54 -8.35 9.64
C PHE A 185 -16.51 -7.71 10.63
N GLN A 186 -17.61 -7.13 10.15
CA GLN A 186 -18.61 -6.43 10.98
C GLN A 186 -17.98 -5.36 11.89
N LEU A 187 -16.89 -4.72 11.42
CA LEU A 187 -16.22 -3.68 12.20
C LEU A 187 -17.15 -2.47 12.38
N PRO A 188 -17.37 -2.00 13.62
CA PRO A 188 -18.11 -0.78 13.87
C PRO A 188 -17.46 0.41 13.16
N PHE A 189 -18.16 1.00 12.21
CA PHE A 189 -17.75 2.22 11.56
C PHE A 189 -18.05 3.43 12.45
N LEU A 190 -17.06 4.29 12.68
CA LEU A 190 -17.19 5.42 13.58
C LEU A 190 -17.49 6.72 12.84
N LEU A 191 -16.65 7.05 11.86
CA LEU A 191 -16.81 8.25 11.03
C LEU A 191 -15.92 8.18 9.78
N ARG A 192 -16.26 9.02 8.81
CA ARG A 192 -15.44 9.35 7.65
C ARG A 192 -15.09 10.83 7.71
N GLN A 193 -13.82 11.14 7.50
CA GLN A 193 -13.35 12.50 7.27
C GLN A 193 -12.88 12.62 5.84
N GLU A 194 -12.93 13.82 5.31
CA GLU A 194 -12.38 14.15 4.00
C GLU A 194 -11.17 15.07 4.17
N ARG A 195 -10.11 14.78 3.44
CA ARG A 195 -8.97 15.66 3.28
C ARG A 195 -8.85 16.05 1.81
N ALA A 196 -8.73 17.34 1.55
CA ALA A 196 -8.51 17.88 0.22
C ALA A 196 -7.28 18.78 0.22
N PHE A 197 -6.37 18.59 -0.73
CA PHE A 197 -5.17 19.41 -0.88
C PHE A 197 -4.75 19.49 -2.35
N LYS A 198 -3.97 20.52 -2.68
CA LYS A 198 -3.39 20.65 -4.03
C LYS A 198 -2.08 19.89 -4.11
N ASN A 199 -1.93 19.08 -5.16
CA ASN A 199 -0.64 18.48 -5.48
C ASN A 199 0.34 19.55 -6.04
N ARG A 200 1.59 19.15 -6.31
CA ARG A 200 2.62 20.03 -6.87
C ARG A 200 2.27 20.62 -8.25
N PHE A 201 1.27 20.09 -8.91
CA PHE A 201 0.79 20.57 -10.22
C PHE A 201 -0.49 21.43 -10.10
N GLY A 202 -0.92 21.77 -8.86
CA GLY A 202 -2.11 22.56 -8.61
C GLY A 202 -3.44 21.80 -8.69
N GLN A 203 -3.42 20.50 -8.96
CA GLN A 203 -4.63 19.68 -9.02
C GLN A 203 -5.10 19.32 -7.62
N MET A 204 -6.42 19.38 -7.40
CA MET A 204 -7.02 18.95 -6.13
C MET A 204 -6.95 17.44 -5.99
N ILE A 205 -6.41 16.97 -4.88
CA ILE A 205 -6.40 15.58 -4.46
C ILE A 205 -7.37 15.44 -3.28
N TYR A 206 -8.18 14.40 -3.34
CA TYR A 206 -9.15 14.07 -2.30
C TYR A 206 -8.79 12.73 -1.68
N GLU A 207 -8.74 12.71 -0.36
CA GLU A 207 -8.55 11.49 0.42
C GLU A 207 -9.68 11.35 1.42
N ASP A 208 -10.09 10.11 1.63
CA ASP A 208 -11.03 9.73 2.66
C ASP A 208 -10.28 9.10 3.83
N ILE A 209 -10.62 9.49 5.04
CA ILE A 209 -10.07 8.94 6.27
C ILE A 209 -11.19 8.17 6.96
N LEU A 210 -11.12 6.85 6.87
CA LEU A 210 -12.11 5.94 7.44
C LEU A 210 -11.68 5.53 8.84
N HIS A 211 -12.57 5.65 9.80
CA HIS A 211 -12.33 5.27 11.19
C HIS A 211 -13.22 4.10 11.57
N PHE A 212 -12.60 3.03 12.00
CA PHE A 212 -13.26 1.85 12.55
C PHE A 212 -12.82 1.61 13.99
N LYS A 213 -13.59 0.81 14.70
CA LYS A 213 -13.26 0.30 16.01
C LYS A 213 -12.97 -1.19 15.90
N ASN A 214 -11.86 -1.67 16.46
CA ASN A 214 -11.60 -3.10 16.49
C ASN A 214 -12.64 -3.78 17.43
N ALA A 215 -13.50 -4.57 16.83
CA ALA A 215 -14.40 -5.44 17.56
C ALA A 215 -13.90 -6.87 17.35
N GLN A 216 -13.42 -7.51 18.41
CA GLN A 216 -13.15 -8.94 18.32
C GLN A 216 -14.50 -9.64 18.13
N THR A 217 -14.75 -10.10 16.92
CA THR A 217 -15.88 -10.96 16.63
C THR A 217 -15.53 -12.38 17.07
N GLU A 218 -16.43 -13.02 17.80
CA GLU A 218 -16.25 -14.44 18.24
C GLU A 218 -16.19 -15.41 17.04
N LYS A 219 -16.54 -14.97 15.86
CA LYS A 219 -16.58 -15.77 14.65
C LYS A 219 -15.24 -15.67 13.90
N PHE A 220 -14.40 -16.66 14.11
CA PHE A 220 -13.19 -16.85 13.30
C PHE A 220 -13.59 -17.36 11.92
N LEU A 221 -13.54 -16.46 10.92
CA LEU A 221 -13.61 -16.86 9.53
C LEU A 221 -12.28 -17.51 9.10
N SER A 222 -12.35 -18.59 8.34
CA SER A 222 -11.15 -19.15 7.70
C SER A 222 -10.58 -18.16 6.68
N GLU A 223 -9.33 -18.31 6.27
CA GLU A 223 -8.78 -17.46 5.20
C GLU A 223 -9.53 -17.66 3.90
N GLU A 224 -9.97 -18.88 3.61
CA GLU A 224 -10.76 -19.21 2.44
C GLU A 224 -12.12 -18.48 2.45
N ASP A 225 -12.86 -18.50 3.57
CA ASP A 225 -14.12 -17.76 3.70
C ASP A 225 -13.93 -16.25 3.50
N ILE A 226 -12.81 -15.70 4.00
CA ILE A 226 -12.48 -14.28 3.84
C ILE A 226 -12.16 -13.95 2.38
N GLU A 227 -11.38 -14.80 1.71
CA GLU A 227 -11.05 -14.62 0.29
C GLU A 227 -12.30 -14.69 -0.58
N ASP A 228 -13.21 -15.63 -0.32
CA ASP A 228 -14.46 -15.79 -1.07
C ASP A 228 -15.42 -14.62 -0.84
N ALA A 229 -15.54 -14.15 0.38
CA ALA A 229 -16.33 -12.95 0.67
C ALA A 229 -15.74 -11.71 -0.01
N ALA A 230 -14.42 -11.56 -0.02
CA ALA A 230 -13.75 -10.45 -0.69
C ALA A 230 -13.91 -10.51 -2.23
N ARG A 231 -13.84 -11.71 -2.83
CA ARG A 231 -14.15 -11.92 -4.25
C ARG A 231 -15.59 -11.50 -4.57
N SER A 232 -16.54 -11.91 -3.71
CA SER A 232 -17.97 -11.57 -3.89
C SER A 232 -18.21 -10.07 -3.89
N ILE A 233 -17.54 -9.32 -2.99
CA ILE A 233 -17.60 -7.84 -2.99
C ILE A 233 -17.02 -7.27 -4.30
N ALA A 234 -15.86 -7.76 -4.74
CA ALA A 234 -15.23 -7.30 -5.97
C ALA A 234 -16.09 -7.57 -7.21
N VAL A 235 -16.68 -8.76 -7.32
CA VAL A 235 -17.60 -9.16 -8.40
C VAL A 235 -18.84 -8.29 -8.42
N ARG A 236 -19.43 -8.00 -7.26
CA ARG A 236 -20.57 -7.08 -7.14
C ARG A 236 -20.23 -5.70 -7.70
N ILE A 237 -19.09 -5.14 -7.29
CA ILE A 237 -18.63 -3.83 -7.75
C ILE A 237 -18.32 -3.82 -9.26
N LEU A 238 -17.69 -4.86 -9.79
CA LEU A 238 -17.48 -5.01 -11.24
C LEU A 238 -18.81 -5.10 -12.00
N SER A 239 -19.79 -5.84 -11.50
CA SER A 239 -21.12 -5.95 -12.08
C SER A 239 -21.85 -4.62 -12.09
N GLU A 240 -21.77 -3.82 -11.02
CA GLU A 240 -22.28 -2.46 -10.99
C GLU A 240 -21.63 -1.58 -12.07
N LYS A 241 -20.31 -1.72 -12.28
CA LYS A 241 -19.61 -0.97 -13.35
C LYS A 241 -20.03 -1.40 -14.74
N ALA A 242 -20.28 -2.70 -14.97
CA ALA A 242 -20.81 -3.19 -16.24
C ALA A 242 -22.19 -2.58 -16.54
N GLN A 243 -23.05 -2.51 -15.51
CA GLN A 243 -24.39 -1.92 -15.65
C GLN A 243 -24.35 -0.40 -15.89
N MET A 244 -23.42 0.31 -15.20
CA MET A 244 -23.27 1.77 -15.35
C MET A 244 -22.70 2.19 -16.71
N TYR A 245 -21.89 1.34 -17.34
CA TYR A 245 -21.15 1.65 -18.57
C TYR A 245 -21.29 0.53 -19.62
N PRO A 246 -22.52 0.21 -20.08
CA PRO A 246 -22.77 -0.93 -20.96
C PRO A 246 -22.08 -0.80 -22.33
N ASP A 247 -21.91 0.44 -22.81
CA ASP A 247 -21.30 0.72 -24.11
C ASP A 247 -19.78 0.98 -24.02
N SER A 248 -19.15 0.66 -22.89
CA SER A 248 -17.69 0.85 -22.74
C SER A 248 -16.93 -0.12 -23.64
N LYS A 249 -15.89 0.40 -24.31
CA LYS A 249 -14.98 -0.42 -25.13
C LYS A 249 -14.29 -1.57 -24.35
N ASN A 250 -14.29 -1.52 -23.02
CA ASN A 250 -13.65 -2.50 -22.15
C ASN A 250 -14.69 -3.38 -21.42
N ILE A 251 -15.95 -3.38 -21.85
CA ILE A 251 -17.04 -4.12 -21.18
C ILE A 251 -16.77 -5.64 -21.17
N GLU A 252 -16.26 -6.19 -22.24
CA GLU A 252 -15.87 -7.60 -22.36
C GLU A 252 -14.85 -8.00 -21.27
N LEU A 253 -13.91 -7.11 -20.95
CA LEU A 253 -12.90 -7.36 -19.92
C LEU A 253 -13.52 -7.38 -18.52
N ILE A 254 -14.62 -6.66 -18.27
CA ILE A 254 -15.36 -6.79 -16.99
C ILE A 254 -15.99 -8.18 -16.90
N PHE A 255 -16.69 -8.62 -17.95
CA PHE A 255 -17.33 -9.94 -17.94
C PHE A 255 -16.31 -11.06 -17.81
N GLU A 256 -15.18 -10.97 -18.53
CA GLU A 256 -14.06 -11.90 -18.37
C GLU A 256 -13.53 -11.91 -16.92
N ALA A 257 -13.39 -10.72 -16.30
CA ALA A 257 -12.90 -10.63 -14.92
C ALA A 257 -13.89 -11.27 -13.92
N ILE A 258 -15.19 -11.07 -14.11
CA ILE A 258 -16.25 -11.68 -13.28
C ILE A 258 -16.23 -13.21 -13.43
N GLU A 259 -16.17 -13.72 -14.67
CA GLU A 259 -16.12 -15.16 -14.95
C GLU A 259 -14.89 -15.83 -14.32
N ARG A 260 -13.77 -15.14 -14.34
CA ARG A 260 -12.48 -15.65 -13.83
C ARG A 260 -12.25 -15.35 -12.35
N ALA A 261 -13.19 -14.76 -11.63
CA ALA A 261 -12.99 -14.29 -10.26
C ALA A 261 -12.54 -15.40 -9.31
N GLU A 262 -13.10 -16.61 -9.43
CA GLU A 262 -12.73 -17.76 -8.60
C GLU A 262 -11.28 -18.20 -8.78
N ASN A 263 -10.67 -17.92 -9.93
CA ASN A 263 -9.28 -18.24 -10.22
C ASN A 263 -8.27 -17.15 -9.79
N VAL A 264 -8.77 -16.03 -9.24
CA VAL A 264 -7.92 -14.96 -8.75
C VAL A 264 -7.51 -15.24 -7.31
N ASN A 265 -6.21 -15.43 -7.10
CA ASN A 265 -5.62 -15.61 -5.79
C ASN A 265 -5.05 -14.29 -5.25
N ARG A 266 -4.81 -14.25 -3.93
CA ARG A 266 -4.02 -13.19 -3.29
C ARG A 266 -2.67 -13.00 -3.97
N SER A 267 -2.04 -11.85 -3.78
CA SER A 267 -0.66 -11.64 -4.22
C SER A 267 0.28 -12.59 -3.44
N GLU A 268 1.39 -12.95 -4.07
CA GLU A 268 2.39 -13.82 -3.43
C GLU A 268 2.96 -13.10 -2.19
N GLY A 269 3.04 -13.78 -1.05
CA GLY A 269 3.58 -13.25 0.21
C GLY A 269 4.95 -13.81 0.52
#